data_9fa89bb3a02e6cd6d31306c0ffa971be
#
_entry.id   9fa89bb3a02e6cd6d31306c0ffa971be
#
_cell.length_a   1.000
_cell.length_b   1.000
_cell.length_c   1.000
_cell.angle_alpha   90.00
_cell.angle_beta   90.00
_cell.angle_gamma   90.00
#
_symmetry.space_group_name_H-M   'P 1'
#
loop_
_entity.id
_entity.type
_entity.pdbx_description
1 polymer ?
#
loop_
_entity_poly.entity_id
_entity_poly.type
_entity_poly.pdbx_seq_one_letter_code
_entity_poly.pdbx_strand_id
1 'polypeptide(L)'
;MQQAAALAPVAKVVQAAELQWNPHPQFKNVEIATLLSKKGDGIDMTCVLVHWKVGAEIPRHIHENSDDILYIIKGKATIWIDKIGDVPVSAGSFIRIPKGVSHQPHDIEEDLIAHDTWFPATV
;
A
#
# COMPACT_ATOMS: atom_id res chain seq x y z
N MET A 1 14.36 7.42 32.85
CA MET A 1 13.28 6.72 32.18
C MET A 1 13.70 5.30 31.83
N GLN A 2 12.86 4.42 32.14
CA GLN A 2 13.08 3.07 31.72
C GLN A 2 13.05 3.00 30.19
N GLN A 3 14.11 2.61 29.61
CA GLN A 3 14.11 2.19 28.23
C GLN A 3 13.05 1.10 28.12
N ALA A 4 12.06 1.31 27.29
CA ALA A 4 11.19 0.20 27.00
C ALA A 4 12.09 -1.00 26.76
N ALA A 5 11.97 -1.99 27.61
CA ALA A 5 12.80 -3.16 27.49
C ALA A 5 12.87 -3.52 26.02
N ALA A 6 14.06 -3.48 25.48
CA ALA A 6 14.23 -3.94 24.12
C ALA A 6 13.66 -5.33 24.11
N LEU A 7 12.49 -5.48 23.50
CA LEU A 7 11.96 -6.79 23.25
C LEU A 7 13.00 -7.55 22.45
N ALA A 8 13.25 -8.76 22.84
CA ALA A 8 14.08 -9.63 22.02
C ALA A 8 13.53 -9.58 20.59
N PRO A 9 14.41 -9.46 19.58
CA PRO A 9 13.94 -9.45 18.20
C PRO A 9 13.12 -10.70 17.92
N VAL A 10 11.89 -10.51 17.51
CA VAL A 10 10.97 -11.61 17.20
C VAL A 10 10.52 -11.44 15.76
N ALA A 11 10.66 -12.50 14.99
CA ALA A 11 10.15 -12.51 13.64
C ALA A 11 8.62 -12.37 13.66
N LYS A 12 8.08 -11.62 12.70
CA LYS A 12 6.65 -11.55 12.49
C LYS A 12 6.30 -12.41 11.28
N VAL A 13 5.33 -13.28 11.44
CA VAL A 13 4.82 -14.12 10.36
C VAL A 13 3.31 -13.92 10.29
N VAL A 14 2.80 -13.64 9.10
CA VAL A 14 1.36 -13.52 8.86
C VAL A 14 0.99 -14.51 7.76
N GLN A 15 0.16 -15.47 8.09
CA GLN A 15 -0.35 -16.42 7.11
C GLN A 15 -1.56 -15.84 6.40
N ALA A 16 -1.83 -16.29 5.17
CA ALA A 16 -2.97 -15.80 4.40
C ALA A 16 -4.30 -15.89 5.17
N ALA A 17 -4.49 -16.95 5.93
CA ALA A 17 -5.72 -17.13 6.72
C ALA A 17 -5.85 -16.14 7.88
N GLU A 18 -4.76 -15.47 8.25
CA GLU A 18 -4.74 -14.50 9.35
C GLU A 18 -4.94 -13.07 8.87
N LEU A 19 -4.91 -12.83 7.56
CA LEU A 19 -5.11 -11.50 7.00
C LEU A 19 -6.48 -10.96 7.37
N GLN A 20 -6.50 -9.72 7.84
CA GLN A 20 -7.75 -9.03 8.14
C GLN A 20 -7.94 -7.90 7.13
N TRP A 21 -8.83 -8.12 6.21
CA TRP A 21 -9.18 -7.15 5.19
C TRP A 21 -10.22 -6.18 5.71
N ASN A 22 -9.92 -4.91 5.62
CA ASN A 22 -10.83 -3.85 6.03
C ASN A 22 -11.08 -2.93 4.85
N PRO A 23 -12.30 -2.41 4.70
CA PRO A 23 -12.56 -1.41 3.66
C PRO A 23 -11.72 -0.17 3.92
N HIS A 24 -11.20 0.42 2.84
CA HIS A 24 -10.53 1.70 2.92
C HIS A 24 -11.51 2.75 3.43
N PRO A 25 -11.13 3.61 4.37
CA PRO A 25 -12.06 4.55 4.96
C PRO A 25 -12.60 5.60 4.00
N GLN A 26 -11.90 5.85 2.89
CA GLN A 26 -12.28 6.91 1.95
C GLN A 26 -12.49 6.41 0.52
N PHE A 27 -11.81 5.35 0.11
CA PHE A 27 -11.83 4.91 -1.28
C PHE A 27 -12.83 3.77 -1.46
N LYS A 28 -13.79 3.98 -2.35
CA LYS A 28 -14.80 2.99 -2.67
C LYS A 28 -14.19 1.77 -3.35
N ASN A 29 -14.65 0.59 -2.96
CA ASN A 29 -14.20 -0.69 -3.52
C ASN A 29 -12.69 -0.93 -3.40
N VAL A 30 -12.10 -0.43 -2.32
CA VAL A 30 -10.71 -0.68 -1.96
C VAL A 30 -10.67 -1.29 -0.57
N GLU A 31 -9.91 -2.36 -0.42
CA GLU A 31 -9.68 -3.02 0.87
C GLU A 31 -8.20 -3.03 1.19
N ILE A 32 -7.89 -3.03 2.47
CA ILE A 32 -6.51 -3.03 2.96
C ILE A 32 -6.37 -4.11 4.03
N ALA A 33 -5.27 -4.87 3.95
CA ALA A 33 -4.84 -5.75 5.02
C ALA A 33 -3.47 -5.28 5.51
N THR A 34 -3.39 -4.81 6.74
CA THR A 34 -2.15 -4.27 7.29
C THR A 34 -1.22 -5.39 7.74
N LEU A 35 0.02 -5.33 7.29
CA LEU A 35 1.07 -6.29 7.63
C LEU A 35 2.05 -5.73 8.67
N LEU A 36 2.46 -4.48 8.52
CA LEU A 36 3.32 -3.75 9.45
C LEU A 36 2.82 -2.33 9.61
N SER A 37 2.92 -1.81 10.83
CA SER A 37 2.64 -0.42 11.10
C SER A 37 3.57 0.09 12.19
N LYS A 38 3.77 1.40 12.23
CA LYS A 38 4.57 2.02 13.31
C LYS A 38 3.89 1.82 14.66
N LYS A 39 2.58 2.01 14.68
CA LYS A 39 1.80 1.87 15.90
C LYS A 39 1.82 0.43 16.42
N GLY A 40 1.65 -0.55 15.54
CA GLY A 40 1.56 -1.95 15.95
C GLY A 40 2.90 -2.64 16.17
N ASP A 41 3.92 -2.24 15.40
CA ASP A 41 5.18 -2.96 15.34
C ASP A 41 6.40 -2.13 15.73
N GLY A 42 6.24 -0.83 15.96
CA GLY A 42 7.35 0.04 16.35
C GLY A 42 8.37 0.31 15.25
N ILE A 43 8.00 0.05 14.00
CA ILE A 43 8.88 0.26 12.84
C ILE A 43 8.36 1.47 12.07
N ASP A 44 9.24 2.36 11.65
CA ASP A 44 8.85 3.54 10.87
C ASP A 44 8.60 3.20 9.41
N MET A 45 7.67 2.28 9.22
CA MET A 45 7.27 1.77 7.91
C MET A 45 5.86 1.21 8.02
N THR A 46 5.05 1.44 7.00
CA THR A 46 3.74 0.80 6.88
C THR A 46 3.76 -0.13 5.68
N CYS A 47 3.44 -1.40 5.91
CA CYS A 47 3.29 -2.38 4.83
C CYS A 47 1.88 -2.92 4.84
N VAL A 48 1.25 -2.92 3.69
CA VAL A 48 -0.11 -3.44 3.55
C VAL A 48 -0.21 -4.28 2.26
N LEU A 49 -1.24 -5.10 2.21
CA LEU A 49 -1.77 -5.55 0.93
C LEU A 49 -2.97 -4.67 0.62
N VAL A 50 -3.03 -4.18 -0.61
CA VAL A 50 -4.19 -3.44 -1.10
C VAL A 50 -4.94 -4.29 -2.11
N HIS A 51 -6.26 -4.17 -2.09
CA HIS A 51 -7.12 -4.83 -3.06
C HIS A 51 -7.96 -3.73 -3.73
N TRP A 52 -7.65 -3.45 -4.97
CA TRP A 52 -8.46 -2.54 -5.80
C TRP A 52 -9.41 -3.41 -6.61
N LYS A 53 -10.70 -3.32 -6.30
CA LYS A 53 -11.71 -4.07 -7.04
C LYS A 53 -12.06 -3.33 -8.32
N VAL A 54 -12.54 -4.07 -9.32
CA VAL A 54 -13.14 -3.43 -10.49
C VAL A 54 -14.24 -2.48 -10.03
N GLY A 55 -14.23 -1.25 -10.55
CA GLY A 55 -15.13 -0.19 -10.09
C GLY A 55 -14.62 0.63 -8.92
N ALA A 56 -13.40 0.39 -8.44
CA ALA A 56 -12.80 1.22 -7.41
C ALA A 56 -12.66 2.66 -7.90
N GLU A 57 -12.98 3.58 -7.00
CA GLU A 57 -12.85 5.01 -7.25
C GLU A 57 -11.77 5.55 -6.33
N ILE A 58 -10.61 5.85 -6.90
CA ILE A 58 -9.45 6.33 -6.19
C ILE A 58 -9.13 7.73 -6.71
N PRO A 59 -9.26 8.77 -5.90
CA PRO A 59 -8.95 10.12 -6.36
C PRO A 59 -7.45 10.31 -6.56
N ARG A 60 -7.10 11.30 -7.35
CA ARG A 60 -5.72 11.76 -7.45
C ARG A 60 -5.28 12.24 -6.08
N HIS A 61 -4.11 11.79 -5.64
CA HIS A 61 -3.61 12.11 -4.31
C HIS A 61 -2.08 12.13 -4.27
N ILE A 62 -1.56 12.63 -3.17
CA ILE A 62 -0.13 12.62 -2.88
C ILE A 62 0.09 12.11 -1.46
N HIS A 63 1.25 11.52 -1.23
CA HIS A 63 1.76 11.25 0.12
C HIS A 63 2.89 12.23 0.37
N GLU A 64 2.64 13.24 1.18
CA GLU A 64 3.60 14.34 1.32
C GLU A 64 4.89 13.95 2.02
N ASN A 65 4.83 12.97 2.90
CA ASN A 65 5.95 12.63 3.77
C ASN A 65 6.48 11.22 3.57
N SER A 66 5.92 10.46 2.64
CA SER A 66 6.28 9.05 2.47
C SER A 66 6.43 8.70 1.00
N ASP A 67 7.44 7.89 0.71
CA ASP A 67 7.49 7.18 -0.55
C ASP A 67 6.42 6.10 -0.54
N ASP A 68 5.88 5.81 -1.70
CA ASP A 68 4.89 4.76 -1.91
C ASP A 68 5.50 3.73 -2.86
N ILE A 69 5.67 2.51 -2.37
CA ILE A 69 6.35 1.45 -3.11
C ILE A 69 5.39 0.29 -3.29
N LEU A 70 5.05 -0.01 -4.54
CA LEU A 70 4.09 -1.06 -4.87
C LEU A 70 4.74 -2.18 -5.67
N TYR A 71 4.36 -3.39 -5.34
CA TYR A 71 4.63 -4.54 -6.19
C TYR A 71 3.30 -5.23 -6.49
N ILE A 72 2.95 -5.30 -7.77
CA ILE A 72 1.66 -5.86 -8.19
C ILE A 72 1.75 -7.38 -8.18
N ILE A 73 0.87 -8.01 -7.41
CA ILE A 73 0.81 -9.47 -7.27
C ILE A 73 -0.09 -10.08 -8.33
N LYS A 74 -1.25 -9.46 -8.57
CA LYS A 74 -2.19 -9.91 -9.60
C LYS A 74 -3.09 -8.77 -10.04
N GLY A 75 -3.75 -8.95 -11.18
CA GLY A 75 -4.72 -7.99 -11.69
C GLY A 75 -4.13 -7.05 -12.72
N LYS A 76 -4.96 -6.14 -13.20
CA LYS A 76 -4.57 -5.14 -14.21
C LYS A 76 -5.25 -3.82 -13.93
N ALA A 77 -4.47 -2.76 -14.00
CA ALA A 77 -4.96 -1.39 -13.85
C ALA A 77 -4.03 -0.43 -14.57
N THR A 78 -4.33 0.85 -14.48
CA THR A 78 -3.47 1.94 -14.91
C THR A 78 -3.19 2.82 -13.71
N ILE A 79 -1.96 3.31 -13.58
CA ILE A 79 -1.62 4.32 -12.60
C ILE A 79 -1.13 5.55 -13.34
N TRP A 80 -1.85 6.64 -13.19
CA TRP A 80 -1.35 7.93 -13.65
C TRP A 80 -0.35 8.47 -12.62
N ILE A 81 0.81 8.90 -13.09
CA ILE A 81 1.88 9.45 -12.24
C ILE A 81 2.28 10.79 -12.84
N ASP A 82 2.34 11.81 -12.01
CA ASP A 82 2.73 13.15 -12.46
C ASP A 82 4.08 13.11 -13.18
N LYS A 83 4.15 13.79 -14.31
CA LYS A 83 5.32 13.89 -15.21
C LYS A 83 5.69 12.61 -15.96
N ILE A 84 5.02 11.51 -15.69
CA ILE A 84 5.21 10.25 -16.44
C ILE A 84 3.98 9.98 -17.31
N GLY A 85 2.79 10.22 -16.78
CA GLY A 85 1.53 9.92 -17.44
C GLY A 85 0.99 8.56 -17.01
N ASP A 86 0.13 8.00 -17.84
CA ASP A 86 -0.51 6.72 -17.56
C ASP A 86 0.44 5.56 -17.75
N VAL A 87 0.55 4.73 -16.72
CA VAL A 87 1.40 3.53 -16.71
C VAL A 87 0.51 2.31 -16.52
N PRO A 88 0.42 1.42 -17.51
CA PRO A 88 -0.27 0.14 -17.32
C PRO A 88 0.51 -0.72 -16.33
N VAL A 89 -0.18 -1.33 -15.41
CA VAL A 89 0.43 -2.22 -14.42
C VAL A 89 -0.28 -3.56 -14.37
N SER A 90 0.48 -4.60 -14.09
CA SER A 90 -0.02 -5.97 -13.99
C SER A 90 0.91 -6.77 -13.07
N ALA A 91 0.62 -8.06 -12.90
CA ALA A 91 1.45 -8.93 -12.05
C ALA A 91 2.93 -8.80 -12.41
N GLY A 92 3.77 -8.51 -11.42
CA GLY A 92 5.20 -8.31 -11.59
C GLY A 92 5.64 -6.87 -11.80
N SER A 93 4.71 -5.92 -11.96
CA SER A 93 5.07 -4.50 -12.04
C SER A 93 5.56 -4.00 -10.69
N PHE A 94 6.64 -3.25 -10.70
CA PHE A 94 7.18 -2.56 -9.53
C PHE A 94 7.12 -1.06 -9.76
N ILE A 95 6.58 -0.35 -8.79
CA ILE A 95 6.42 1.10 -8.88
C ILE A 95 6.94 1.74 -7.59
N ARG A 96 7.76 2.75 -7.73
CA ARG A 96 8.08 3.66 -6.64
C ARG A 96 7.55 5.04 -6.97
N ILE A 97 6.71 5.57 -6.10
CA ILE A 97 6.23 6.94 -6.20
C ILE A 97 6.85 7.73 -5.06
N PRO A 98 7.80 8.64 -5.35
CA PRO A 98 8.43 9.45 -4.32
C PRO A 98 7.41 10.31 -3.57
N LYS A 99 7.73 10.63 -2.34
CA LYS A 99 6.91 11.57 -1.56
C LYS A 99 6.67 12.86 -2.36
N GLY A 100 5.49 13.41 -2.26
CA GLY A 100 5.11 14.65 -2.93
C GLY A 100 4.72 14.49 -4.39
N VAL A 101 4.80 13.29 -4.96
CA VAL A 101 4.44 13.06 -6.36
C VAL A 101 2.96 12.66 -6.44
N SER A 102 2.19 13.44 -7.18
CA SER A 102 0.77 13.17 -7.41
C SER A 102 0.58 11.94 -8.28
N HIS A 103 -0.37 11.12 -7.92
CA HIS A 103 -0.66 9.89 -8.66
C HIS A 103 -2.11 9.48 -8.50
N GLN A 104 -2.57 8.62 -9.40
CA GLN A 104 -3.96 8.14 -9.38
C GLN A 104 -4.06 6.77 -10.05
N PRO A 105 -4.32 5.70 -9.30
CA PRO A 105 -4.78 4.46 -9.89
C PRO A 105 -6.16 4.67 -10.51
N HIS A 106 -6.35 4.11 -11.70
CA HIS A 106 -7.65 4.17 -12.39
C HIS A 106 -7.77 3.01 -13.37
N ASP A 107 -8.94 2.88 -13.98
CA ASP A 107 -9.22 1.81 -14.94
C ASP A 107 -8.78 0.45 -14.42
N ILE A 108 -9.34 0.07 -13.28
CA ILE A 108 -9.09 -1.25 -12.71
C ILE A 108 -9.80 -2.26 -13.60
N GLU A 109 -9.09 -2.90 -14.51
CA GLU A 109 -9.66 -3.83 -15.48
C GLU A 109 -9.93 -5.20 -14.87
N GLU A 110 -9.09 -5.63 -13.95
CA GLU A 110 -9.21 -6.86 -13.17
C GLU A 110 -8.89 -6.54 -11.73
N ASP A 111 -9.59 -7.18 -10.81
CA ASP A 111 -9.31 -7.02 -9.40
C ASP A 111 -7.81 -7.17 -9.15
N LEU A 112 -7.22 -6.17 -8.51
CA LEU A 112 -5.78 -6.06 -8.36
C LEU A 112 -5.41 -6.20 -6.91
N ILE A 113 -4.39 -7.01 -6.63
CA ILE A 113 -3.75 -7.08 -5.32
C ILE A 113 -2.31 -6.65 -5.47
N ALA A 114 -1.88 -5.75 -4.61
CA ALA A 114 -0.51 -5.28 -4.56
C ALA A 114 0.01 -5.29 -3.13
N HIS A 115 1.30 -5.56 -3.00
CA HIS A 115 2.02 -5.26 -1.78
C HIS A 115 2.43 -3.80 -1.84
N ASP A 116 2.06 -3.02 -0.85
CA ASP A 116 2.26 -1.59 -0.80
C ASP A 116 2.99 -1.20 0.47
N THR A 117 4.04 -0.40 0.35
CA THR A 117 4.86 0.04 1.46
C THR A 117 4.98 1.55 1.44
N TRP A 118 4.68 2.18 2.56
CA TRP A 118 4.95 3.60 2.78
C TRP A 118 6.12 3.76 3.75
N PHE A 119 7.08 4.56 3.34
CA PHE A 119 8.30 4.78 4.10
C PHE A 119 8.67 6.28 4.05
N PRO A 120 8.73 6.99 5.19
CA PRO A 120 8.32 6.58 6.56
C PRO A 120 6.86 6.16 6.68
N ALA A 121 6.53 5.59 7.83
CA ALA A 121 5.18 5.08 8.10
C ALA A 121 4.10 6.14 7.94
N THR A 122 2.92 5.70 7.45
CA THR A 122 1.69 6.52 7.42
C THR A 122 0.77 6.18 8.59
N VAL A 123 0.90 4.98 9.11
CA VAL A 123 0.16 4.52 10.30
C VAL A 123 1.02 3.63 11.18
#